data_19da354bc6005aab9ecfcf395a745c2a
#
_entry.id   19da354bc6005aab9ecfcf395a745c2a
#
_cell.length_a   1.000
_cell.length_b   1.000
_cell.length_c   1.000
_cell.angle_alpha   90.00
_cell.angle_beta   90.00
_cell.angle_gamma   90.00
#
_symmetry.space_group_name_H-M   'P 1'
#
loop_
_entity.id
_entity.type
_entity.pdbx_description
1 polymer ?
#
loop_
_entity_poly.entity_id
_entity_poly.type
_entity_poly.pdbx_seq_one_letter_code
_entity_poly.pdbx_strand_id
1 'polypeptide(L)'
;MRILHVIPSLSRLRGGPTFVVKTLASHQARAGVEVHIATTDDDDRGRQDVPLAKPVMADGATCWYFCRTTRTYESSIGLTSWLLRHTSQFDLVHIHSVFTFPATVAAQIAWRRSIPYVVRPLGVLNRWGLKSGRAWAKRLSIRLIERGMLRRAAAVQFSSVTERAESAEACPLGRAVVIPNPIDVDAPAPRGLFRGQYPSIADRRIVLFVGRLHPVKGVELLMEAFAIVRRTNPRAALVIGGAGDPAYVQTLRGRARELGIANDVLWTGFLDKAAKVAALADADVFVAPSQSESFGLAAVEALAAGVPVVLSAGAGIAHDVVHAGAGLVISPDAVETARAIERILNDAELACRLGSRAQALVRSRYRADAVAAQLVKLYAEIGRRS
;
A
#
# COMPACT_ATOMS: atom_id res chain seq x y z
N MET A 1 -0.35 5.79 27.05
CA MET A 1 -1.38 5.13 26.23
C MET A 1 -0.79 3.86 25.66
N ARG A 2 -1.50 2.76 25.80
CA ARG A 2 -1.07 1.41 25.40
C ARG A 2 -1.95 0.89 24.27
N ILE A 3 -1.42 0.70 23.06
CA ILE A 3 -2.16 0.37 21.85
C ILE A 3 -1.79 -1.02 21.35
N LEU A 4 -2.81 -1.80 20.99
CA LEU A 4 -2.64 -3.09 20.32
C LEU A 4 -3.00 -2.97 18.85
N HIS A 5 -2.03 -3.17 17.95
CA HIS A 5 -2.30 -3.41 16.54
C HIS A 5 -2.53 -4.90 16.30
N VAL A 6 -3.59 -5.26 15.57
CA VAL A 6 -3.84 -6.63 15.14
C VAL A 6 -3.84 -6.67 13.62
N ILE A 7 -2.95 -7.48 13.06
CA ILE A 7 -2.81 -7.66 11.61
C ILE A 7 -2.63 -9.16 11.31
N PRO A 8 -3.20 -9.69 10.21
CA PRO A 8 -3.08 -11.11 9.88
C PRO A 8 -1.64 -11.60 9.68
N SER A 9 -0.78 -10.77 9.06
CA SER A 9 0.61 -11.13 8.80
C SER A 9 1.52 -9.89 8.78
N LEU A 10 2.76 -10.04 9.25
CA LEU A 10 3.85 -9.06 9.12
C LEU A 10 4.92 -9.51 8.10
N SER A 11 4.60 -10.49 7.26
CA SER A 11 5.50 -10.93 6.19
C SER A 11 5.77 -9.81 5.18
N ARG A 12 7.02 -9.72 4.74
CA ARG A 12 7.42 -8.81 3.65
C ARG A 12 6.73 -9.15 2.33
N LEU A 13 6.35 -10.40 2.12
CA LEU A 13 5.65 -10.86 0.91
C LEU A 13 4.22 -10.31 0.82
N ARG A 14 3.61 -9.92 1.94
CA ARG A 14 2.30 -9.25 1.98
C ARG A 14 2.38 -7.78 1.56
N GLY A 15 3.58 -7.23 1.40
CA GLY A 15 3.83 -5.92 0.81
C GLY A 15 3.36 -4.72 1.65
N GLY A 16 2.64 -3.81 1.02
CA GLY A 16 2.25 -2.51 1.57
C GLY A 16 1.68 -2.51 3.00
N PRO A 17 0.69 -3.36 3.34
CA PRO A 17 0.12 -3.39 4.70
C PRO A 17 1.15 -3.60 5.81
N THR A 18 2.10 -4.52 5.60
CA THR A 18 3.17 -4.80 6.55
C THR A 18 4.07 -3.59 6.79
N PHE A 19 4.49 -2.93 5.71
CA PHE A 19 5.32 -1.71 5.82
C PHE A 19 4.58 -0.61 6.56
N VAL A 20 3.32 -0.37 6.21
CA VAL A 20 2.51 0.68 6.84
C VAL A 20 2.35 0.44 8.33
N VAL A 21 2.02 -0.79 8.78
CA VAL A 21 1.84 -1.07 10.20
C VAL A 21 3.16 -0.93 10.97
N LYS A 22 4.28 -1.40 10.42
CA LYS A 22 5.60 -1.23 11.04
C LYS A 22 6.00 0.24 11.15
N THR A 23 5.84 1.01 10.08
CA THR A 23 6.14 2.45 10.07
C THR A 23 5.25 3.19 11.08
N LEU A 24 3.94 2.92 11.12
CA LEU A 24 3.03 3.51 12.10
C LEU A 24 3.46 3.19 13.53
N ALA A 25 3.71 1.92 13.83
CA ALA A 25 4.09 1.45 15.15
C ALA A 25 5.38 2.11 15.64
N SER A 26 6.40 2.19 14.77
CA SER A 26 7.66 2.84 15.08
C SER A 26 7.49 4.33 15.41
N HIS A 27 6.74 5.07 14.59
CA HIS A 27 6.53 6.50 14.83
C HIS A 27 5.60 6.78 16.04
N GLN A 28 4.63 5.93 16.31
CA GLN A 28 3.81 6.00 17.51
C GLN A 28 4.65 5.74 18.78
N ALA A 29 5.55 4.75 18.73
CA ALA A 29 6.46 4.47 19.84
C ALA A 29 7.40 5.67 20.12
N ARG A 30 7.94 6.29 19.07
CA ARG A 30 8.73 7.54 19.21
C ARG A 30 7.91 8.70 19.80
N ALA A 31 6.60 8.71 19.57
CA ALA A 31 5.69 9.68 20.17
C ALA A 31 5.24 9.32 21.60
N GLY A 32 5.89 8.34 22.26
CA GLY A 32 5.62 7.94 23.63
C GLY A 32 4.42 7.02 23.83
N VAL A 33 3.92 6.37 22.77
CA VAL A 33 2.88 5.35 22.83
C VAL A 33 3.52 3.98 23.08
N GLU A 34 3.03 3.21 24.03
CA GLU A 34 3.40 1.81 24.19
C GLU A 34 2.66 0.99 23.13
N VAL A 35 3.40 0.49 22.13
CA VAL A 35 2.82 -0.17 20.96
C VAL A 35 3.10 -1.67 20.98
N HIS A 36 2.03 -2.45 20.87
CA HIS A 36 2.10 -3.89 20.66
C HIS A 36 1.49 -4.26 19.31
N ILE A 37 2.04 -5.29 18.66
CA ILE A 37 1.52 -5.85 17.41
C ILE A 37 1.28 -7.33 17.62
N ALA A 38 0.05 -7.81 17.45
CA ALA A 38 -0.29 -9.22 17.47
C ALA A 38 -0.59 -9.71 16.05
N THR A 39 0.06 -10.78 15.62
CA THR A 39 0.00 -11.29 14.25
C THR A 39 0.17 -12.80 14.20
N THR A 40 0.01 -13.39 13.02
CA THR A 40 0.36 -14.79 12.79
C THR A 40 1.74 -14.93 12.12
N ASP A 41 2.26 -16.15 12.10
CA ASP A 41 3.49 -16.53 11.38
C ASP A 41 3.27 -16.74 9.87
N ASP A 42 2.13 -16.29 9.33
CA ASP A 42 1.81 -16.42 7.90
C ASP A 42 2.84 -15.73 7.00
N ASP A 43 3.33 -16.44 5.98
CA ASP A 43 4.28 -15.94 4.98
C ASP A 43 3.77 -16.12 3.54
N ASP A 44 2.45 -16.00 3.33
CA ASP A 44 1.79 -16.21 2.04
C ASP A 44 2.01 -17.62 1.46
N ARG A 45 3.24 -18.03 1.20
CA ARG A 45 3.60 -19.36 0.67
C ARG A 45 3.94 -20.37 1.75
N GLY A 46 4.25 -19.93 2.95
CA GLY A 46 4.73 -20.76 4.06
C GLY A 46 4.45 -20.17 5.43
N ARG A 47 5.44 -20.25 6.28
CA ARG A 47 5.48 -19.64 7.62
C ARG A 47 6.77 -18.88 7.80
N GLN A 48 6.70 -17.78 8.53
CA GLN A 48 7.88 -17.02 8.93
C GLN A 48 8.63 -17.80 10.03
N ASP A 49 9.94 -17.79 9.93
CA ASP A 49 10.81 -18.28 11.01
C ASP A 49 10.96 -17.17 12.06
N VAL A 50 10.08 -17.20 13.05
CA VAL A 50 9.97 -16.19 14.11
C VAL A 50 9.64 -16.85 15.44
N PRO A 51 10.08 -16.27 16.58
CA PRO A 51 9.70 -16.75 17.90
C PRO A 51 8.18 -16.69 18.13
N LEU A 52 7.54 -17.85 18.38
CA LEU A 52 6.10 -17.92 18.60
C LEU A 52 5.73 -17.68 20.08
N ALA A 53 4.63 -16.96 20.30
CA ALA A 53 4.06 -16.63 21.62
C ALA A 53 5.06 -15.98 22.60
N LYS A 54 6.10 -15.36 22.07
CA LYS A 54 7.10 -14.59 22.84
C LYS A 54 7.18 -13.17 22.31
N PRO A 55 7.48 -12.18 23.18
CA PRO A 55 7.67 -10.81 22.76
C PRO A 55 8.96 -10.65 21.95
N VAL A 56 8.85 -10.01 20.80
CA VAL A 56 9.98 -9.64 19.94
C VAL A 56 9.98 -8.13 19.79
N MET A 57 11.03 -7.46 20.26
CA MET A 57 11.16 -6.01 20.06
C MET A 57 11.60 -5.72 18.63
N ALA A 58 10.84 -4.88 17.94
CA ALA A 58 11.16 -4.42 16.60
C ALA A 58 10.73 -2.96 16.43
N ASP A 59 11.66 -2.10 16.04
CA ASP A 59 11.42 -0.68 15.74
C ASP A 59 10.66 0.10 16.84
N GLY A 60 10.90 -0.25 18.12
CA GLY A 60 10.27 0.37 19.29
C GLY A 60 8.88 -0.20 19.64
N ALA A 61 8.39 -1.19 18.91
CA ALA A 61 7.15 -1.90 19.20
C ALA A 61 7.40 -3.34 19.65
N THR A 62 6.50 -3.88 20.48
CA THR A 62 6.52 -5.28 20.90
C THR A 62 5.67 -6.15 19.97
N CYS A 63 6.29 -7.01 19.18
CA CYS A 63 5.62 -7.90 18.24
C CYS A 63 5.37 -9.28 18.88
N TRP A 64 4.18 -9.83 18.68
CA TRP A 64 3.76 -11.15 19.14
C TRP A 64 3.31 -11.98 17.96
N TYR A 65 4.04 -13.07 17.66
CA TYR A 65 3.75 -13.97 16.55
C TYR A 65 3.07 -15.23 17.06
N PHE A 66 2.04 -15.70 16.36
CA PHE A 66 1.30 -16.91 16.70
C PHE A 66 1.20 -17.85 15.51
N CYS A 67 1.28 -19.15 15.80
CA CYS A 67 1.14 -20.17 14.77
C CYS A 67 -0.20 -20.03 14.02
N ARG A 68 -0.16 -19.89 12.70
CA ARG A 68 -1.34 -19.98 11.84
C ARG A 68 -1.87 -21.42 11.84
N THR A 69 -3.10 -21.61 12.31
CA THR A 69 -3.75 -22.93 12.38
C THR A 69 -4.27 -23.36 11.00
N THR A 70 -4.97 -22.46 10.27
CA THR A 70 -5.46 -22.75 8.93
C THR A 70 -5.03 -21.66 7.95
N ARG A 71 -4.85 -22.05 6.69
CA ARG A 71 -4.54 -21.09 5.61
C ARG A 71 -5.79 -20.29 5.19
N THR A 72 -6.93 -20.97 5.17
CA THR A 72 -8.20 -20.32 4.88
C THR A 72 -8.61 -19.45 6.05
N TYR A 73 -8.89 -18.16 5.80
CA TYR A 73 -9.30 -17.18 6.79
C TYR A 73 -8.21 -16.85 7.83
N GLU A 74 -6.99 -17.38 7.67
CA GLU A 74 -5.79 -17.10 8.48
C GLU A 74 -6.01 -17.30 10.00
N SER A 75 -6.72 -18.39 10.38
CA SER A 75 -7.06 -18.63 11.78
C SER A 75 -5.83 -18.95 12.64
N SER A 76 -5.89 -18.57 13.93
CA SER A 76 -4.86 -18.89 14.93
C SER A 76 -5.49 -19.03 16.30
N ILE A 77 -5.42 -20.26 16.85
CA ILE A 77 -5.89 -20.55 18.22
C ILE A 77 -5.02 -19.83 19.24
N GLY A 78 -3.70 -19.83 19.04
CA GLY A 78 -2.75 -19.15 19.92
C GLY A 78 -3.02 -17.65 20.02
N LEU A 79 -3.24 -16.97 18.88
CA LEU A 79 -3.61 -15.56 18.84
C LEU A 79 -4.93 -15.31 19.60
N THR A 80 -5.94 -16.14 19.36
CA THR A 80 -7.23 -16.01 20.04
C THR A 80 -7.09 -16.12 21.55
N SER A 81 -6.38 -17.15 22.02
CA SER A 81 -6.13 -17.36 23.45
C SER A 81 -5.35 -16.20 24.07
N TRP A 82 -4.38 -15.66 23.35
CA TRP A 82 -3.61 -14.51 23.82
C TRP A 82 -4.48 -13.25 23.88
N LEU A 83 -5.26 -12.97 22.84
CA LEU A 83 -6.21 -11.83 22.83
C LEU A 83 -7.21 -11.90 23.97
N LEU A 84 -7.78 -13.08 24.25
CA LEU A 84 -8.70 -13.28 25.39
C LEU A 84 -8.07 -12.93 26.72
N ARG A 85 -6.78 -13.17 26.92
CA ARG A 85 -6.09 -12.90 28.20
C ARG A 85 -5.56 -11.48 28.32
N HIS A 86 -5.19 -10.83 27.22
CA HIS A 86 -4.39 -9.61 27.27
C HIS A 86 -5.11 -8.35 26.74
N THR A 87 -6.21 -8.46 25.99
CA THR A 87 -6.87 -7.29 25.38
C THR A 87 -7.24 -6.22 26.39
N SER A 88 -7.64 -6.60 27.61
CA SER A 88 -8.00 -5.65 28.70
C SER A 88 -6.83 -4.81 29.22
N GLN A 89 -5.61 -5.12 28.84
CA GLN A 89 -4.41 -4.37 29.23
C GLN A 89 -4.14 -3.19 28.29
N PHE A 90 -4.93 -3.03 27.23
CA PHE A 90 -4.75 -1.99 26.21
C PHE A 90 -5.86 -0.97 26.28
N ASP A 91 -5.51 0.29 26.02
CA ASP A 91 -6.47 1.39 25.99
C ASP A 91 -7.29 1.38 24.69
N LEU A 92 -6.75 0.79 23.60
CA LEU A 92 -7.39 0.71 22.29
C LEU A 92 -6.80 -0.43 21.45
N VAL A 93 -7.65 -1.05 20.61
CA VAL A 93 -7.22 -2.03 19.61
C VAL A 93 -7.36 -1.43 18.21
N HIS A 94 -6.27 -1.42 17.42
CA HIS A 94 -6.30 -1.02 16.01
C HIS A 94 -6.18 -2.26 15.10
N ILE A 95 -7.25 -2.57 14.39
CA ILE A 95 -7.42 -3.78 13.59
C ILE A 95 -7.15 -3.46 12.12
N HIS A 96 -6.15 -4.13 11.54
CA HIS A 96 -5.76 -3.97 10.15
C HIS A 96 -6.23 -5.15 9.33
N SER A 97 -7.25 -4.97 8.54
CA SER A 97 -7.93 -5.87 7.63
C SER A 97 -9.38 -6.10 7.99
N VAL A 98 -10.12 -6.65 7.05
CA VAL A 98 -11.44 -7.28 7.20
C VAL A 98 -11.42 -8.60 6.42
N PHE A 99 -12.43 -9.45 6.54
CA PHE A 99 -12.48 -10.78 5.94
C PHE A 99 -11.37 -11.72 6.41
N THR A 100 -10.84 -11.53 7.61
CA THR A 100 -9.82 -12.39 8.21
C THR A 100 -10.21 -12.76 9.62
N PHE A 101 -9.83 -13.96 10.06
CA PHE A 101 -10.12 -14.43 11.40
C PHE A 101 -9.49 -13.55 12.50
N PRO A 102 -8.22 -13.15 12.41
CA PRO A 102 -7.62 -12.26 13.39
C PRO A 102 -8.39 -10.97 13.59
N ALA A 103 -8.86 -10.34 12.50
CA ALA A 103 -9.64 -9.10 12.57
C ALA A 103 -11.00 -9.31 13.28
N THR A 104 -11.72 -10.36 12.88
CA THR A 104 -13.03 -10.68 13.46
C THR A 104 -12.94 -10.98 14.94
N VAL A 105 -11.98 -11.82 15.35
CA VAL A 105 -11.80 -12.21 16.75
C VAL A 105 -11.35 -11.03 17.62
N ALA A 106 -10.40 -10.24 17.13
CA ALA A 106 -9.93 -9.06 17.85
C ALA A 106 -11.07 -8.05 18.10
N ALA A 107 -11.87 -7.77 17.07
CA ALA A 107 -13.02 -6.86 17.19
C ALA A 107 -14.06 -7.39 18.19
N GLN A 108 -14.35 -8.69 18.14
CA GLN A 108 -15.35 -9.30 19.01
C GLN A 108 -14.90 -9.34 20.48
N ILE A 109 -13.62 -9.62 20.75
CA ILE A 109 -13.06 -9.61 22.10
C ILE A 109 -13.01 -8.18 22.63
N ALA A 110 -12.52 -7.23 21.85
CA ALA A 110 -12.46 -5.82 22.23
C ALA A 110 -13.86 -5.30 22.59
N TRP A 111 -14.86 -5.54 21.73
CA TRP A 111 -16.24 -5.14 21.99
C TRP A 111 -16.82 -5.75 23.26
N ARG A 112 -16.66 -7.06 23.47
CA ARG A 112 -17.15 -7.74 24.68
C ARG A 112 -16.50 -7.26 25.95
N ARG A 113 -15.30 -6.71 25.87
CA ARG A 113 -14.55 -6.17 27.01
C ARG A 113 -14.67 -4.66 27.16
N SER A 114 -15.52 -4.03 26.35
CA SER A 114 -15.70 -2.58 26.31
C SER A 114 -14.41 -1.81 26.03
N ILE A 115 -13.45 -2.44 25.31
CA ILE A 115 -12.25 -1.77 24.84
C ILE A 115 -12.56 -1.16 23.46
N PRO A 116 -12.36 0.16 23.28
CA PRO A 116 -12.60 0.78 21.98
C PRO A 116 -11.66 0.22 20.91
N TYR A 117 -12.17 0.10 19.68
CA TYR A 117 -11.33 -0.36 18.57
C TYR A 117 -11.54 0.46 17.31
N VAL A 118 -10.47 0.57 16.54
CA VAL A 118 -10.43 1.16 15.20
C VAL A 118 -10.25 0.05 14.17
N VAL A 119 -10.96 0.12 13.06
CA VAL A 119 -10.81 -0.84 11.95
C VAL A 119 -10.26 -0.12 10.73
N ARG A 120 -9.27 -0.72 10.09
CA ARG A 120 -8.71 -0.26 8.82
C ARG A 120 -8.86 -1.37 7.77
N PRO A 121 -9.78 -1.21 6.77
CA PRO A 121 -10.11 -2.26 5.81
C PRO A 121 -9.02 -2.62 4.81
N LEU A 122 -8.01 -1.78 4.59
CA LEU A 122 -6.89 -2.01 3.65
C LEU A 122 -7.33 -2.16 2.18
N GLY A 123 -8.36 -1.45 1.75
CA GLY A 123 -8.80 -1.42 0.37
C GLY A 123 -9.62 -2.62 -0.10
N VAL A 124 -9.87 -3.61 0.76
CA VAL A 124 -10.60 -4.82 0.35
C VAL A 124 -12.11 -4.65 0.24
N LEU A 125 -12.66 -3.52 0.73
CA LEU A 125 -14.06 -3.13 0.58
C LEU A 125 -14.33 -2.29 -0.68
N ASN A 126 -13.32 -2.04 -1.52
CA ASN A 126 -13.49 -1.35 -2.78
C ASN A 126 -14.22 -2.23 -3.81
N ARG A 127 -14.71 -1.60 -4.90
CA ARG A 127 -15.48 -2.30 -5.96
C ARG A 127 -14.71 -3.49 -6.55
N TRP A 128 -13.41 -3.38 -6.74
CA TRP A 128 -12.56 -4.46 -7.24
C TRP A 128 -12.40 -5.58 -6.21
N GLY A 129 -12.05 -5.23 -4.97
CA GLY A 129 -11.85 -6.17 -3.88
C GLY A 129 -13.08 -7.06 -3.65
N LEU A 130 -14.28 -6.48 -3.77
CA LEU A 130 -15.53 -7.22 -3.59
C LEU A 130 -15.89 -8.13 -4.76
N LYS A 131 -15.47 -7.79 -5.98
CA LYS A 131 -15.72 -8.61 -7.19
C LYS A 131 -14.68 -9.72 -7.35
N SER A 132 -13.49 -9.58 -6.76
CA SER A 132 -12.40 -10.54 -6.90
C SER A 132 -12.57 -11.77 -6.00
N GLY A 133 -12.14 -12.95 -6.46
CA GLY A 133 -12.16 -14.18 -5.69
C GLY A 133 -13.58 -14.68 -5.39
N ARG A 134 -13.82 -15.13 -4.15
CA ARG A 134 -15.15 -15.67 -3.71
C ARG A 134 -16.13 -14.54 -3.38
N ALA A 135 -16.59 -13.80 -4.37
CA ALA A 135 -17.45 -12.63 -4.19
C ALA A 135 -18.72 -12.91 -3.38
N TRP A 136 -19.37 -14.08 -3.58
CA TRP A 136 -20.54 -14.47 -2.81
C TRP A 136 -20.24 -14.64 -1.32
N ALA A 137 -19.08 -15.25 -0.98
CA ALA A 137 -18.68 -15.45 0.40
C ALA A 137 -18.38 -14.10 1.09
N LYS A 138 -17.76 -13.15 0.36
CA LYS A 138 -17.54 -11.79 0.88
C LYS A 138 -18.86 -11.07 1.15
N ARG A 139 -19.86 -11.17 0.24
CA ARG A 139 -21.19 -10.59 0.45
C ARG A 139 -21.88 -11.17 1.69
N LEU A 140 -21.79 -12.49 1.87
CA LEU A 140 -22.34 -13.16 3.05
C LEU A 140 -21.61 -12.71 4.32
N SER A 141 -20.27 -12.66 4.30
CA SER A 141 -19.45 -12.19 5.41
C SER A 141 -19.80 -10.74 5.78
N ILE A 142 -19.94 -9.83 4.81
CA ILE A 142 -20.37 -8.45 5.04
C ILE A 142 -21.68 -8.43 5.82
N ARG A 143 -22.65 -9.22 5.40
CA ARG A 143 -23.99 -9.25 6.00
C ARG A 143 -23.96 -9.78 7.45
N LEU A 144 -23.17 -10.82 7.73
CA LEU A 144 -23.20 -11.56 8.98
C LEU A 144 -22.14 -11.07 9.99
N ILE A 145 -20.97 -10.61 9.52
CA ILE A 145 -19.80 -10.34 10.36
C ILE A 145 -19.35 -8.88 10.23
N GLU A 146 -18.93 -8.48 9.02
CA GLU A 146 -18.19 -7.24 8.81
C GLU A 146 -19.04 -6.00 9.13
N ARG A 147 -20.33 -6.02 8.76
CA ARG A 147 -21.26 -4.93 9.07
C ARG A 147 -21.36 -4.67 10.57
N GLY A 148 -21.45 -5.73 11.37
CA GLY A 148 -21.50 -5.62 12.84
C GLY A 148 -20.18 -5.06 13.40
N MET A 149 -19.05 -5.55 12.91
CA MET A 149 -17.72 -5.10 13.29
C MET A 149 -17.50 -3.62 12.95
N LEU A 150 -17.80 -3.20 11.73
CA LEU A 150 -17.59 -1.82 11.26
C LEU A 150 -18.52 -0.80 11.95
N ARG A 151 -19.76 -1.19 12.26
CA ARG A 151 -20.72 -0.31 12.97
C ARG A 151 -20.37 -0.09 14.43
N ARG A 152 -19.77 -1.09 15.10
CA ARG A 152 -19.36 -1.03 16.51
C ARG A 152 -17.98 -0.42 16.71
N ALA A 153 -17.21 -0.29 15.64
CA ALA A 153 -15.91 0.36 15.70
C ALA A 153 -16.04 1.81 16.16
N ALA A 154 -15.16 2.24 17.07
CA ALA A 154 -15.08 3.64 17.51
C ALA A 154 -14.73 4.58 16.35
N ALA A 155 -13.96 4.06 15.35
CA ALA A 155 -13.77 4.67 14.05
C ALA A 155 -13.37 3.62 12.99
N VAL A 156 -13.69 3.90 11.72
CA VAL A 156 -13.19 3.16 10.56
C VAL A 156 -12.22 4.07 9.81
N GLN A 157 -10.95 3.67 9.74
CA GLN A 157 -9.90 4.43 9.09
C GLN A 157 -9.74 4.00 7.63
N PHE A 158 -9.75 4.97 6.74
CA PHE A 158 -9.45 4.81 5.32
C PHE A 158 -8.16 5.56 4.96
N SER A 159 -7.44 5.05 3.98
CA SER A 159 -6.20 5.67 3.50
C SER A 159 -6.45 6.81 2.51
N SER A 160 -7.62 6.85 1.88
CA SER A 160 -8.00 7.87 0.90
C SER A 160 -9.51 8.17 0.92
N VAL A 161 -9.88 9.30 0.35
CA VAL A 161 -11.29 9.70 0.17
C VAL A 161 -12.01 8.71 -0.75
N THR A 162 -11.32 8.26 -1.80
CA THR A 162 -11.84 7.26 -2.75
C THR A 162 -12.13 5.93 -2.07
N GLU A 163 -11.18 5.42 -1.27
CA GLU A 163 -11.38 4.18 -0.50
C GLU A 163 -12.60 4.30 0.43
N ARG A 164 -12.74 5.44 1.13
CA ARG A 164 -13.90 5.70 1.98
C ARG A 164 -15.21 5.68 1.19
N ALA A 165 -15.26 6.37 0.06
CA ALA A 165 -16.47 6.48 -0.77
C ALA A 165 -16.91 5.10 -1.30
N GLU A 166 -15.99 4.33 -1.88
CA GLU A 166 -16.29 2.99 -2.40
C GLU A 166 -16.71 2.00 -1.28
N SER A 167 -16.08 2.12 -0.10
CA SER A 167 -16.42 1.27 1.06
C SER A 167 -17.79 1.61 1.62
N ALA A 168 -18.21 2.87 1.60
CA ALA A 168 -19.54 3.31 2.05
C ALA A 168 -20.67 2.75 1.16
N GLU A 169 -20.41 2.57 -0.14
CA GLU A 169 -21.35 1.90 -1.05
C GLU A 169 -21.52 0.41 -0.70
N ALA A 170 -20.46 -0.23 -0.22
CA ALA A 170 -20.44 -1.65 0.08
C ALA A 170 -21.08 -2.00 1.42
N CYS A 171 -20.91 -1.15 2.42
CA CYS A 171 -21.35 -1.42 3.79
C CYS A 171 -21.61 -0.12 4.56
N PRO A 172 -22.71 -0.04 5.35
CA PRO A 172 -22.90 1.08 6.27
C PRO A 172 -21.73 1.20 7.24
N LEU A 173 -21.12 2.37 7.28
CA LEU A 173 -20.00 2.70 8.14
C LEU A 173 -20.48 3.44 9.39
N GLY A 174 -19.80 3.23 10.52
CA GLY A 174 -19.86 4.11 11.67
C GLY A 174 -19.11 5.43 11.45
N ARG A 175 -18.38 5.91 12.45
CA ARG A 175 -17.49 7.08 12.31
C ARG A 175 -16.37 6.77 11.33
N ALA A 176 -16.43 7.31 10.11
CA ALA A 176 -15.42 7.13 9.07
C ALA A 176 -14.41 8.29 9.10
N VAL A 177 -13.12 7.97 9.15
CA VAL A 177 -12.02 8.95 9.12
C VAL A 177 -11.06 8.64 7.97
N VAL A 178 -10.50 9.67 7.34
CA VAL A 178 -9.47 9.50 6.31
C VAL A 178 -8.14 9.95 6.91
N ILE A 179 -7.26 8.99 7.16
CA ILE A 179 -5.89 9.21 7.60
C ILE A 179 -5.01 8.38 6.66
N PRO A 180 -4.13 9.01 5.87
CA PRO A 180 -3.40 8.34 4.81
C PRO A 180 -2.40 7.32 5.34
N ASN A 181 -1.79 6.56 4.43
CA ASN A 181 -0.68 5.71 4.77
C ASN A 181 0.58 6.55 5.02
N PRO A 182 1.35 6.25 6.05
CA PRO A 182 2.60 6.91 6.32
C PRO A 182 3.66 6.50 5.32
N ILE A 183 4.57 7.43 5.02
CA ILE A 183 5.80 7.11 4.31
C ILE A 183 6.99 7.71 5.06
N ASP A 184 8.05 6.91 5.20
CA ASP A 184 9.35 7.43 5.61
C ASP A 184 9.97 8.12 4.40
N VAL A 185 10.31 9.38 4.57
CA VAL A 185 11.04 10.13 3.53
C VAL A 185 12.52 9.84 3.73
N ASP A 186 13.00 8.85 3.00
CA ASP A 186 14.42 8.51 2.98
C ASP A 186 15.24 9.63 2.31
N ALA A 187 16.51 9.70 2.66
CA ALA A 187 17.45 10.54 1.92
C ALA A 187 17.48 10.05 0.45
N PRO A 188 17.45 10.96 -0.53
CA PRO A 188 17.51 10.57 -1.93
C PRO A 188 18.81 9.83 -2.21
N ALA A 189 18.74 8.72 -2.96
CA ALA A 189 19.95 8.06 -3.44
C ALA A 189 20.66 8.95 -4.47
N PRO A 190 21.99 8.88 -4.55
CA PRO A 190 22.73 9.50 -5.63
C PRO A 190 22.22 9.01 -6.99
N ARG A 191 22.03 9.92 -7.93
CA ARG A 191 21.69 9.58 -9.31
C ARG A 191 22.80 8.75 -9.95
N GLY A 192 22.42 7.85 -10.83
CA GLY A 192 23.34 6.96 -11.55
C GLY A 192 23.56 5.60 -10.87
N LEU A 193 23.18 5.42 -9.61
CA LEU A 193 23.36 4.13 -8.93
C LEU A 193 22.60 2.97 -9.59
N PHE A 194 21.35 3.20 -9.94
CA PHE A 194 20.54 2.18 -10.60
C PHE A 194 20.99 1.99 -12.05
N ARG A 195 21.24 3.08 -12.77
CA ARG A 195 21.74 3.03 -14.15
C ARG A 195 23.09 2.32 -14.28
N GLY A 196 23.98 2.48 -13.30
CA GLY A 196 25.28 1.80 -13.25
C GLY A 196 25.17 0.29 -13.10
N GLN A 197 24.09 -0.23 -12.53
CA GLN A 197 23.82 -1.67 -12.44
C GLN A 197 23.25 -2.26 -13.74
N TYR A 198 22.70 -1.41 -14.62
CA TYR A 198 22.00 -1.84 -15.83
C TYR A 198 22.50 -1.04 -17.06
N PRO A 199 23.61 -1.45 -17.68
CA PRO A 199 24.20 -0.73 -18.83
C PRO A 199 23.24 -0.50 -20.00
N SER A 200 22.24 -1.38 -20.17
CA SER A 200 21.24 -1.28 -21.25
C SER A 200 20.33 -0.04 -21.16
N ILE A 201 20.30 0.62 -19.99
CA ILE A 201 19.49 1.82 -19.76
C ILE A 201 20.32 3.04 -19.32
N ALA A 202 21.67 2.96 -19.34
CA ALA A 202 22.55 3.98 -18.79
C ALA A 202 22.25 5.39 -19.31
N ASP A 203 22.08 5.55 -20.61
CA ASP A 203 21.84 6.83 -21.30
C ASP A 203 20.38 7.00 -21.77
N ARG A 204 19.44 6.22 -21.21
CA ARG A 204 18.04 6.21 -21.66
C ARG A 204 17.16 7.00 -20.70
N ARG A 205 16.01 7.49 -21.19
CA ARG A 205 14.95 8.09 -20.37
C ARG A 205 14.13 6.97 -19.72
N ILE A 206 14.08 6.95 -18.41
CA ILE A 206 13.47 5.85 -17.65
C ILE A 206 12.00 6.13 -17.35
N VAL A 207 11.12 5.33 -17.94
CA VAL A 207 9.72 5.18 -17.55
C VAL A 207 9.66 4.04 -16.52
N LEU A 208 9.36 4.35 -15.27
CA LEU A 208 9.43 3.39 -14.15
C LEU A 208 8.05 2.96 -13.70
N PHE A 209 7.85 1.66 -13.55
CA PHE A 209 6.77 1.04 -12.79
C PHE A 209 7.36 0.20 -11.66
N VAL A 210 6.82 0.34 -10.44
CA VAL A 210 7.16 -0.53 -9.31
C VAL A 210 5.89 -0.99 -8.63
N GLY A 211 5.71 -2.31 -8.50
CA GLY A 211 4.55 -2.88 -7.84
C GLY A 211 4.43 -4.38 -8.04
N ARG A 212 3.45 -4.99 -7.36
CA ARG A 212 3.12 -6.39 -7.61
C ARG A 212 2.61 -6.56 -9.05
N LEU A 213 3.16 -7.51 -9.79
CA LEU A 213 2.69 -7.82 -11.15
C LEU A 213 1.38 -8.60 -11.06
N HIS A 214 0.28 -7.90 -11.30
CA HIS A 214 -1.08 -8.42 -11.23
C HIS A 214 -1.96 -7.61 -12.19
N PRO A 215 -2.96 -8.20 -12.87
CA PRO A 215 -3.80 -7.50 -13.86
C PRO A 215 -4.38 -6.16 -13.39
N VAL A 216 -4.78 -6.07 -12.12
CA VAL A 216 -5.31 -4.82 -11.55
C VAL A 216 -4.35 -3.63 -11.63
N LYS A 217 -3.04 -3.89 -11.79
CA LYS A 217 -1.99 -2.85 -11.84
C LYS A 217 -1.81 -2.24 -13.23
N GLY A 218 -2.44 -2.82 -14.26
CA GLY A 218 -2.46 -2.25 -15.61
C GLY A 218 -1.11 -2.27 -16.32
N VAL A 219 -0.26 -3.28 -16.05
CA VAL A 219 1.07 -3.37 -16.68
C VAL A 219 0.95 -3.57 -18.19
N GLU A 220 -0.05 -4.33 -18.66
CA GLU A 220 -0.34 -4.51 -20.09
C GLU A 220 -0.64 -3.16 -20.76
N LEU A 221 -1.51 -2.37 -20.15
CA LEU A 221 -1.85 -1.03 -20.62
C LEU A 221 -0.63 -0.11 -20.65
N LEU A 222 0.24 -0.19 -19.63
CA LEU A 222 1.50 0.56 -19.63
C LEU A 222 2.41 0.16 -20.78
N MET A 223 2.50 -1.14 -21.09
CA MET A 223 3.31 -1.64 -22.20
C MET A 223 2.77 -1.17 -23.55
N GLU A 224 1.44 -1.17 -23.73
CA GLU A 224 0.79 -0.62 -24.92
C GLU A 224 1.07 0.89 -25.07
N ALA A 225 0.94 1.64 -24.00
CA ALA A 225 1.29 3.05 -23.95
C ALA A 225 2.77 3.29 -24.28
N PHE A 226 3.66 2.48 -23.69
CA PHE A 226 5.09 2.58 -23.91
C PHE A 226 5.48 2.27 -25.38
N ALA A 227 4.79 1.34 -26.03
CA ALA A 227 5.00 1.07 -27.46
C ALA A 227 4.68 2.30 -28.34
N ILE A 228 3.72 3.14 -27.92
CA ILE A 228 3.43 4.42 -28.58
C ILE A 228 4.58 5.41 -28.31
N VAL A 229 4.95 5.58 -27.03
CA VAL A 229 6.04 6.48 -26.59
C VAL A 229 7.35 6.18 -27.32
N ARG A 230 7.68 4.90 -27.55
CA ARG A 230 8.92 4.50 -28.23
C ARG A 230 9.04 5.04 -29.67
N ARG A 231 7.93 5.30 -30.34
CA ARG A 231 7.95 5.84 -31.72
C ARG A 231 8.47 7.27 -31.76
N THR A 232 8.14 8.07 -30.75
CA THR A 232 8.50 9.50 -30.64
C THR A 232 9.71 9.73 -29.73
N ASN A 233 9.98 8.81 -28.80
CA ASN A 233 11.09 8.85 -27.85
C ASN A 233 11.97 7.60 -27.94
N PRO A 234 12.82 7.46 -28.99
CA PRO A 234 13.64 6.28 -29.23
C PRO A 234 14.64 5.96 -28.10
N ARG A 235 14.97 6.93 -27.27
CA ARG A 235 15.84 6.76 -26.10
C ARG A 235 15.09 6.42 -24.81
N ALA A 236 13.77 6.21 -24.85
CA ALA A 236 13.04 5.77 -23.68
C ALA A 236 13.29 4.29 -23.38
N ALA A 237 13.30 3.92 -22.10
CA ALA A 237 13.32 2.55 -21.60
C ALA A 237 12.20 2.38 -20.55
N LEU A 238 11.50 1.26 -20.60
CA LEU A 238 10.52 0.88 -19.60
C LEU A 238 11.18 -0.02 -18.55
N VAL A 239 11.18 0.40 -17.31
CA VAL A 239 11.67 -0.41 -16.18
C VAL A 239 10.47 -0.92 -15.39
N ILE A 240 10.34 -2.24 -15.29
CA ILE A 240 9.28 -2.93 -14.54
C ILE A 240 9.89 -3.63 -13.34
N GLY A 241 9.69 -3.03 -12.17
CA GLY A 241 10.11 -3.57 -10.87
C GLY A 241 8.95 -4.25 -10.15
N GLY A 242 9.17 -5.51 -9.75
CA GLY A 242 8.20 -6.25 -8.97
C GLY A 242 8.14 -7.73 -9.30
N ALA A 243 7.37 -8.46 -8.50
CA ALA A 243 7.12 -9.89 -8.67
C ALA A 243 5.61 -10.15 -8.78
N GLY A 244 5.24 -11.28 -9.38
CA GLY A 244 3.86 -11.71 -9.55
C GLY A 244 3.77 -13.21 -9.76
N ASP A 245 2.60 -13.67 -10.17
CA ASP A 245 2.42 -15.06 -10.61
C ASP A 245 3.32 -15.35 -11.82
N PRO A 246 4.11 -16.44 -11.81
CA PRO A 246 5.04 -16.74 -12.91
C PRO A 246 4.37 -16.85 -14.27
N ALA A 247 3.16 -17.43 -14.36
CA ALA A 247 2.44 -17.56 -15.60
C ALA A 247 2.04 -16.18 -16.14
N TYR A 248 1.55 -15.30 -15.26
CA TYR A 248 1.22 -13.92 -15.64
C TYR A 248 2.45 -13.12 -16.08
N VAL A 249 3.59 -13.28 -15.40
CA VAL A 249 4.85 -12.65 -15.81
C VAL A 249 5.28 -13.11 -17.21
N GLN A 250 5.11 -14.39 -17.52
CA GLN A 250 5.40 -14.92 -18.88
C GLN A 250 4.45 -14.33 -19.92
N THR A 251 3.16 -14.17 -19.61
CA THR A 251 2.19 -13.48 -20.47
C THR A 251 2.65 -12.05 -20.77
N LEU A 252 3.08 -11.30 -19.76
CA LEU A 252 3.61 -9.94 -19.94
C LEU A 252 4.84 -9.91 -20.85
N ARG A 253 5.78 -10.86 -20.66
CA ARG A 253 6.97 -10.96 -21.53
C ARG A 253 6.61 -11.32 -22.98
N GLY A 254 5.58 -12.16 -23.18
CA GLY A 254 4.99 -12.43 -24.48
C GLY A 254 4.44 -11.16 -25.12
N ARG A 255 3.66 -10.40 -24.36
CA ARG A 255 3.08 -9.14 -24.84
C ARG A 255 4.15 -8.10 -25.23
N ALA A 256 5.28 -8.03 -24.49
CA ALA A 256 6.40 -7.17 -24.89
C ALA A 256 6.97 -7.51 -26.25
N ARG A 257 7.05 -8.81 -26.57
CA ARG A 257 7.52 -9.28 -27.91
C ARG A 257 6.52 -8.94 -29.01
N GLU A 258 5.23 -9.17 -28.77
CA GLU A 258 4.15 -8.82 -29.71
C GLU A 258 4.13 -7.33 -30.04
N LEU A 259 4.35 -6.48 -29.04
CA LEU A 259 4.41 -5.02 -29.19
C LEU A 259 5.74 -4.51 -29.77
N GLY A 260 6.73 -5.38 -29.99
CA GLY A 260 8.06 -5.01 -30.53
C GLY A 260 8.92 -4.20 -29.57
N ILE A 261 8.63 -4.24 -28.25
CA ILE A 261 9.35 -3.46 -27.23
C ILE A 261 10.22 -4.33 -26.31
N ALA A 262 10.38 -5.61 -26.59
CA ALA A 262 11.06 -6.55 -25.69
C ALA A 262 12.47 -6.11 -25.29
N ASN A 263 13.22 -5.50 -26.21
CA ASN A 263 14.59 -5.01 -25.99
C ASN A 263 14.63 -3.66 -25.24
N ASP A 264 13.48 -3.01 -25.07
CA ASP A 264 13.34 -1.71 -24.42
C ASP A 264 12.74 -1.81 -23.02
N VAL A 265 12.41 -3.05 -22.59
CA VAL A 265 11.85 -3.33 -21.25
C VAL A 265 12.89 -4.04 -20.38
N LEU A 266 13.26 -3.39 -19.28
CA LEU A 266 14.07 -3.98 -18.24
C LEU A 266 13.17 -4.58 -17.14
N TRP A 267 13.27 -5.89 -16.93
CA TRP A 267 12.58 -6.63 -15.86
C TRP A 267 13.54 -6.83 -14.69
N THR A 268 13.35 -6.09 -13.60
CA THR A 268 14.27 -6.17 -12.45
C THR A 268 13.90 -7.28 -11.45
N GLY A 269 12.67 -7.80 -11.52
CA GLY A 269 12.13 -8.60 -10.42
C GLY A 269 11.85 -7.74 -9.19
N PHE A 270 11.80 -8.37 -8.02
CA PHE A 270 11.56 -7.68 -6.76
C PHE A 270 12.70 -6.71 -6.44
N LEU A 271 12.37 -5.46 -6.22
CA LEU A 271 13.31 -4.45 -5.74
C LEU A 271 13.19 -4.33 -4.21
N ASP A 272 14.28 -4.53 -3.49
CA ASP A 272 14.36 -4.21 -2.08
C ASP A 272 14.31 -2.68 -1.84
N LYS A 273 14.37 -2.25 -0.59
CA LYS A 273 14.25 -0.82 -0.26
C LYS A 273 15.36 0.01 -0.94
N ALA A 274 16.61 -0.46 -0.89
CA ALA A 274 17.75 0.29 -1.42
C ALA A 274 17.70 0.38 -2.95
N ALA A 275 17.45 -0.75 -3.63
CA ALA A 275 17.31 -0.81 -5.07
C ALA A 275 16.11 0.03 -5.58
N LYS A 276 14.99 0.03 -4.86
CA LYS A 276 13.83 0.86 -5.19
C LYS A 276 14.13 2.36 -5.07
N VAL A 277 14.80 2.78 -4.00
CA VAL A 277 15.20 4.19 -3.81
C VAL A 277 16.17 4.62 -4.92
N ALA A 278 17.12 3.76 -5.30
CA ALA A 278 18.02 4.02 -6.42
C ALA A 278 17.28 4.11 -7.77
N ALA A 279 16.33 3.20 -8.04
CA ALA A 279 15.52 3.23 -9.25
C ALA A 279 14.66 4.50 -9.34
N LEU A 280 14.08 4.93 -8.23
CA LEU A 280 13.32 6.19 -8.16
C LEU A 280 14.21 7.42 -8.38
N ALA A 281 15.43 7.44 -7.85
CA ALA A 281 16.37 8.56 -8.05
C ALA A 281 16.77 8.72 -9.53
N ASP A 282 16.80 7.63 -10.30
CA ASP A 282 17.18 7.61 -11.71
C ASP A 282 15.98 7.70 -12.68
N ALA A 283 14.75 7.59 -12.19
CA ALA A 283 13.54 7.62 -13.00
C ALA A 283 13.25 9.05 -13.53
N ASP A 284 12.85 9.15 -14.80
CA ASP A 284 12.36 10.40 -15.41
C ASP A 284 10.84 10.57 -15.21
N VAL A 285 10.09 9.46 -15.15
CA VAL A 285 8.67 9.44 -14.85
C VAL A 285 8.28 8.11 -14.22
N PHE A 286 7.42 8.16 -13.20
CA PHE A 286 6.80 6.98 -12.59
C PHE A 286 5.37 6.82 -13.10
N VAL A 287 5.00 5.61 -13.51
CA VAL A 287 3.68 5.35 -14.09
C VAL A 287 2.98 4.21 -13.35
N ALA A 288 1.76 4.45 -12.90
CA ALA A 288 0.91 3.45 -12.26
C ALA A 288 -0.53 3.54 -12.79
N PRO A 289 -0.84 2.90 -13.93
CA PRO A 289 -2.14 2.96 -14.59
C PRO A 289 -3.10 1.89 -14.02
N SER A 290 -3.12 1.74 -12.70
CA SER A 290 -3.89 0.72 -11.99
C SER A 290 -5.39 0.91 -12.21
N GLN A 291 -6.12 -0.16 -12.48
CA GLN A 291 -7.58 -0.13 -12.56
C GLN A 291 -8.24 0.19 -11.21
N SER A 292 -7.61 -0.26 -10.14
CA SER A 292 -8.03 0.01 -8.76
C SER A 292 -6.82 -0.06 -7.84
N GLU A 293 -6.61 0.98 -7.07
CA GLU A 293 -5.53 1.09 -6.08
C GLU A 293 -6.03 1.86 -4.87
N SER A 294 -6.10 1.25 -3.71
CA SER A 294 -6.65 1.89 -2.51
C SER A 294 -5.83 3.10 -2.02
N PHE A 295 -4.53 3.08 -2.26
CA PHE A 295 -3.64 4.19 -1.91
C PHE A 295 -2.57 4.42 -2.97
N GLY A 296 -1.65 3.47 -3.18
CA GLY A 296 -0.54 3.58 -4.13
C GLY A 296 0.78 3.97 -3.45
N LEU A 297 1.25 3.16 -2.50
CA LEU A 297 2.50 3.43 -1.77
C LEU A 297 3.68 3.71 -2.70
N ALA A 298 3.87 2.92 -3.77
CA ALA A 298 4.97 3.13 -4.70
C ALA A 298 4.89 4.48 -5.42
N ALA A 299 3.67 4.95 -5.71
CA ALA A 299 3.48 6.28 -6.28
C ALA A 299 3.82 7.38 -5.26
N VAL A 300 3.47 7.21 -3.97
CA VAL A 300 3.86 8.17 -2.92
C VAL A 300 5.37 8.16 -2.70
N GLU A 301 6.03 7.01 -2.80
CA GLU A 301 7.49 6.91 -2.77
C GLU A 301 8.14 7.66 -3.96
N ALA A 302 7.54 7.56 -5.15
CA ALA A 302 7.98 8.33 -6.33
C ALA A 302 7.78 9.84 -6.11
N LEU A 303 6.62 10.26 -5.58
CA LEU A 303 6.37 11.65 -5.20
C LEU A 303 7.39 12.16 -4.16
N ALA A 304 7.75 11.34 -3.18
CA ALA A 304 8.77 11.67 -2.17
C ALA A 304 10.15 11.87 -2.79
N ALA A 305 10.51 11.05 -3.77
CA ALA A 305 11.75 11.20 -4.53
C ALA A 305 11.75 12.40 -5.50
N GLY A 306 10.62 13.09 -5.65
CA GLY A 306 10.48 14.20 -6.60
C GLY A 306 10.33 13.76 -8.05
N VAL A 307 9.97 12.49 -8.28
CA VAL A 307 9.73 11.95 -9.61
C VAL A 307 8.31 12.32 -10.06
N PRO A 308 8.13 12.92 -11.26
CA PRO A 308 6.81 13.16 -11.82
C PRO A 308 6.02 11.86 -11.94
N VAL A 309 4.73 11.87 -11.59
CA VAL A 309 3.90 10.67 -11.65
C VAL A 309 2.81 10.77 -12.70
N VAL A 310 2.50 9.65 -13.36
CA VAL A 310 1.30 9.44 -14.18
C VAL A 310 0.48 8.36 -13.51
N LEU A 311 -0.72 8.70 -13.05
CA LEU A 311 -1.60 7.80 -12.32
C LEU A 311 -2.95 7.68 -13.01
N SER A 312 -3.59 6.52 -12.91
CA SER A 312 -5.00 6.44 -13.28
C SER A 312 -5.91 7.09 -12.23
N ALA A 313 -7.08 7.54 -12.64
CA ALA A 313 -8.11 8.06 -11.74
C ALA A 313 -8.57 7.03 -10.67
N GLY A 314 -8.32 5.74 -10.91
CA GLY A 314 -8.58 4.65 -9.95
C GLY A 314 -7.55 4.55 -8.81
N ALA A 315 -6.50 5.37 -8.80
CA ALA A 315 -5.53 5.42 -7.70
C ALA A 315 -6.09 6.24 -6.52
N GLY A 316 -5.99 5.70 -5.31
CA GLY A 316 -6.54 6.35 -4.11
C GLY A 316 -5.98 7.75 -3.83
N ILE A 317 -4.74 8.02 -4.23
CA ILE A 317 -4.10 9.34 -4.10
C ILE A 317 -4.35 10.27 -5.30
N ALA A 318 -5.06 9.82 -6.34
CA ALA A 318 -5.26 10.60 -7.56
C ALA A 318 -5.85 12.00 -7.28
N HIS A 319 -6.84 12.08 -6.39
CA HIS A 319 -7.43 13.34 -5.96
C HIS A 319 -6.39 14.30 -5.35
N ASP A 320 -5.55 13.80 -4.46
CA ASP A 320 -4.51 14.61 -3.80
C ASP A 320 -3.45 15.10 -4.80
N VAL A 321 -3.08 14.22 -5.76
CA VAL A 321 -2.12 14.54 -6.83
C VAL A 321 -2.66 15.63 -7.76
N VAL A 322 -3.94 15.55 -8.16
CA VAL A 322 -4.59 16.59 -8.98
C VAL A 322 -4.64 17.91 -8.22
N HIS A 323 -5.12 17.88 -6.99
CA HIS A 323 -5.29 19.10 -6.18
C HIS A 323 -3.96 19.82 -5.91
N ALA A 324 -2.90 19.08 -5.67
CA ALA A 324 -1.56 19.62 -5.47
C ALA A 324 -0.85 20.00 -6.79
N GLY A 325 -1.38 19.57 -7.95
CA GLY A 325 -0.68 19.66 -9.23
C GLY A 325 0.67 18.92 -9.21
N ALA A 326 0.71 17.77 -8.53
CA ALA A 326 1.93 17.00 -8.26
C ALA A 326 2.17 15.86 -9.27
N GLY A 327 1.36 15.74 -10.30
CA GLY A 327 1.45 14.71 -11.32
C GLY A 327 0.31 14.82 -12.34
N LEU A 328 0.26 13.89 -13.27
CA LEU A 328 -0.81 13.78 -14.25
C LEU A 328 -1.72 12.60 -13.90
N VAL A 329 -3.02 12.84 -13.92
CA VAL A 329 -4.04 11.79 -13.70
C VAL A 329 -4.79 11.57 -14.99
N ILE A 330 -4.90 10.32 -15.41
CA ILE A 330 -5.44 9.89 -16.70
C ILE A 330 -6.55 8.85 -16.51
N SER A 331 -7.40 8.70 -17.52
CA SER A 331 -8.22 7.49 -17.66
C SER A 331 -7.31 6.28 -17.96
N PRO A 332 -7.70 5.05 -17.59
CA PRO A 332 -6.89 3.86 -17.90
C PRO A 332 -6.97 3.50 -19.40
N ASP A 333 -6.38 4.36 -20.24
CA ASP A 333 -6.29 4.27 -21.69
C ASP A 333 -4.83 4.37 -22.13
N ALA A 334 -4.41 3.55 -23.13
CA ALA A 334 -3.02 3.49 -23.56
C ALA A 334 -2.57 4.77 -24.26
N VAL A 335 -3.43 5.41 -25.05
CA VAL A 335 -3.10 6.64 -25.78
C VAL A 335 -2.99 7.83 -24.81
N GLU A 336 -3.92 7.96 -23.88
CA GLU A 336 -3.84 9.00 -22.83
C GLU A 336 -2.60 8.82 -21.95
N THR A 337 -2.31 7.56 -21.57
CA THR A 337 -1.10 7.24 -20.79
C THR A 337 0.17 7.60 -21.56
N ALA A 338 0.25 7.27 -22.87
CA ALA A 338 1.37 7.62 -23.72
C ALA A 338 1.56 9.14 -23.81
N ARG A 339 0.51 9.88 -24.09
CA ARG A 339 0.55 11.35 -24.15
C ARG A 339 1.03 11.99 -22.85
N ALA A 340 0.59 11.45 -21.71
CA ALA A 340 1.02 11.94 -20.40
C ALA A 340 2.51 11.68 -20.15
N ILE A 341 3.01 10.48 -20.53
CA ILE A 341 4.44 10.14 -20.47
C ILE A 341 5.24 11.07 -21.36
N GLU A 342 4.87 11.20 -22.64
CA GLU A 342 5.55 12.05 -23.63
C GLU A 342 5.62 13.50 -23.18
N ARG A 343 4.53 14.02 -22.61
CA ARG A 343 4.48 15.38 -22.09
C ARG A 343 5.51 15.61 -20.99
N ILE A 344 5.70 14.65 -20.07
CA ILE A 344 6.71 14.75 -19.01
C ILE A 344 8.12 14.59 -19.57
N LEU A 345 8.33 13.62 -20.48
CA LEU A 345 9.65 13.36 -21.06
C LEU A 345 10.15 14.53 -21.94
N ASN A 346 9.26 15.25 -22.62
CA ASN A 346 9.61 16.28 -23.57
C ASN A 346 9.56 17.71 -23.00
N ASP A 347 9.03 17.91 -21.77
CA ASP A 347 8.96 19.20 -21.10
C ASP A 347 9.65 19.14 -19.73
N ALA A 348 10.92 19.52 -19.72
CA ALA A 348 11.77 19.49 -18.52
C ALA A 348 11.27 20.47 -17.43
N GLU A 349 10.67 21.59 -17.85
CA GLU A 349 10.12 22.58 -16.92
C GLU A 349 8.87 22.03 -16.22
N LEU A 350 7.97 21.38 -16.96
CA LEU A 350 6.83 20.69 -16.40
C LEU A 350 7.29 19.58 -15.43
N ALA A 351 8.26 18.75 -15.83
CA ALA A 351 8.79 17.69 -15.00
C ALA A 351 9.34 18.22 -13.66
N CYS A 352 10.10 19.31 -13.71
CA CYS A 352 10.65 19.97 -12.51
C CYS A 352 9.53 20.53 -11.61
N ARG A 353 8.54 21.21 -12.19
CA ARG A 353 7.37 21.74 -11.43
C ARG A 353 6.57 20.63 -10.76
N LEU A 354 6.28 19.54 -11.49
CA LEU A 354 5.56 18.40 -10.93
C LEU A 354 6.35 17.74 -9.79
N GLY A 355 7.65 17.52 -9.97
CA GLY A 355 8.53 16.95 -8.94
C GLY A 355 8.61 17.79 -7.66
N SER A 356 8.73 19.10 -7.79
CA SER A 356 8.77 20.02 -6.64
C SER A 356 7.44 20.01 -5.86
N ARG A 357 6.31 20.03 -6.56
CA ARG A 357 4.97 19.93 -5.96
C ARG A 357 4.72 18.56 -5.33
N ALA A 358 5.23 17.49 -5.94
CA ALA A 358 5.17 16.14 -5.43
C ALA A 358 5.83 16.03 -4.06
N GLN A 359 7.04 16.53 -3.90
CA GLN A 359 7.73 16.57 -2.62
C GLN A 359 7.00 17.42 -1.57
N ALA A 360 6.44 18.57 -1.99
CA ALA A 360 5.65 19.41 -1.08
C ALA A 360 4.40 18.69 -0.58
N LEU A 361 3.68 17.97 -1.46
CA LEU A 361 2.53 17.15 -1.09
C LEU A 361 2.92 16.08 -0.07
N VAL A 362 4.01 15.34 -0.30
CA VAL A 362 4.46 14.31 0.64
C VAL A 362 4.82 14.90 1.99
N ARG A 363 5.59 16.00 2.01
CA ARG A 363 5.97 16.68 3.25
C ARG A 363 4.78 17.15 4.07
N SER A 364 3.72 17.63 3.42
CA SER A 364 2.54 18.17 4.11
C SER A 364 1.54 17.10 4.55
N ARG A 365 1.47 15.94 3.84
CA ARG A 365 0.34 15.03 4.01
C ARG A 365 0.71 13.60 4.38
N TYR A 366 1.85 13.08 3.91
CA TYR A 366 2.16 11.64 3.98
C TYR A 366 3.34 11.29 4.88
N ARG A 367 4.02 12.27 5.47
CA ARG A 367 5.13 12.00 6.39
C ARG A 367 4.68 11.13 7.55
N ALA A 368 5.51 10.14 7.88
CA ALA A 368 5.17 9.12 8.86
C ALA A 368 4.93 9.67 10.26
N ASP A 369 5.73 10.65 10.69
CA ASP A 369 5.56 11.34 11.96
C ASP A 369 4.21 12.08 12.05
N ALA A 370 3.85 12.83 11.01
CA ALA A 370 2.60 13.58 10.96
C ALA A 370 1.37 12.67 10.90
N VAL A 371 1.44 11.58 10.14
CA VAL A 371 0.36 10.58 10.05
C VAL A 371 0.21 9.82 11.38
N ALA A 372 1.31 9.43 12.02
CA ALA A 372 1.28 8.80 13.34
C ALA A 372 0.67 9.73 14.40
N ALA A 373 1.03 11.03 14.38
CA ALA A 373 0.46 12.03 15.28
C ALA A 373 -1.07 12.19 15.07
N GLN A 374 -1.56 12.17 13.83
CA GLN A 374 -3.00 12.19 13.54
C GLN A 374 -3.72 10.97 14.14
N LEU A 375 -3.13 9.78 14.06
CA LEU A 375 -3.69 8.58 14.66
C LEU A 375 -3.66 8.63 16.19
N VAL A 376 -2.57 9.08 16.80
CA VAL A 376 -2.47 9.25 18.26
C VAL A 376 -3.52 10.23 18.76
N LYS A 377 -3.76 11.33 18.03
CA LYS A 377 -4.84 12.27 18.33
C LYS A 377 -6.22 11.60 18.25
N LEU A 378 -6.48 10.82 17.20
CA LEU A 378 -7.73 10.06 17.06
C LEU A 378 -7.93 9.09 18.23
N TYR A 379 -6.89 8.37 18.65
CA TYR A 379 -6.97 7.45 19.78
C TYR A 379 -7.27 8.17 21.10
N ALA A 380 -6.62 9.32 21.35
CA ALA A 380 -6.90 10.13 22.51
C ALA A 380 -8.34 10.68 22.54
N GLU A 381 -8.89 11.07 21.36
CA GLU A 381 -10.28 11.48 21.25
C GLU A 381 -11.27 10.34 21.53
N ILE A 382 -10.94 9.12 21.11
CA ILE A 382 -11.75 7.92 21.36
C ILE A 382 -11.74 7.58 22.86
N GLY A 383 -10.55 7.54 23.48
CA GLY A 383 -10.41 7.22 24.90
C GLY A 383 -11.09 8.21 25.87
N ARG A 384 -11.30 9.47 25.45
CA ARG A 384 -12.06 10.47 26.25
C ARG A 384 -13.58 10.28 26.16
N ARG A 385 -14.07 9.52 25.20
CA ARG A 385 -15.50 9.28 24.95
C ARG A 385 -15.99 7.93 25.49
N SER A 386 -15.06 7.06 25.84
CA SER A 386 -15.30 5.75 26.46
C SER A 386 -15.31 5.87 27.96
#